data_07b0849daa03f72fc7ff1d949031f3f5
#
_entry.id   07b0849daa03f72fc7ff1d949031f3f5
#
_cell.length_a   1.000
_cell.length_b   1.000
_cell.length_c   1.000
_cell.angle_alpha   90.00
_cell.angle_beta   90.00
_cell.angle_gamma   90.00
#
_symmetry.space_group_name_H-M   'P 1'
#
loop_
_entity.id
_entity.type
_entity.pdbx_description
1 polymer ?
#
loop_
_entity_poly.entity_id
_entity_poly.type
_entity_poly.pdbx_seq_one_letter_code
_entity_poly.pdbx_strand_id
1 'polypeptide(L)'
;MEQLIRTAKELGLPFGKREKTFNSRLAQELGKFAEQQQRGDDFHNAVFRAYFADGLNIGLPATLAELGSSIGLNTAAVEEVLEKRLFKDAVDKDWTRSHQMGVTAVPTFMMNGMSLVGAQPYEKLAQMVENHGVKKRL
;
A
#
# COMPACT_ATOMS: atom_id res chain seq x y z
N MET A 1 -1.03 5.69 17.84
CA MET A 1 -0.49 6.80 17.04
C MET A 1 0.92 7.18 17.49
N GLU A 2 1.16 7.43 18.77
CA GLU A 2 2.48 7.82 19.32
C GLU A 2 3.61 6.85 19.00
N GLN A 3 3.34 5.54 19.06
CA GLN A 3 4.33 4.52 18.70
C GLN A 3 4.78 4.63 17.24
N LEU A 4 3.85 4.86 16.30
CA LEU A 4 4.17 5.04 14.88
C LEU A 4 5.02 6.30 14.65
N ILE A 5 4.69 7.40 15.32
CA ILE A 5 5.45 8.65 15.24
C ILE A 5 6.89 8.44 15.74
N ARG A 6 7.04 7.74 16.86
CA ARG A 6 8.37 7.42 17.43
C ARG A 6 9.19 6.55 16.47
N THR A 7 8.61 5.46 15.98
CA THR A 7 9.28 4.55 15.04
C THR A 7 9.67 5.28 13.74
N ALA A 8 8.78 6.11 13.18
CA ALA A 8 9.09 6.90 12.00
C ALA A 8 10.28 7.84 12.25
N LYS A 9 10.31 8.51 13.41
CA LYS A 9 11.42 9.38 13.81
C LYS A 9 12.74 8.60 13.96
N GLU A 10 12.71 7.44 14.58
CA GLU A 10 13.89 6.56 14.76
C GLU A 10 14.44 6.08 13.40
N LEU A 11 13.56 5.87 12.42
CA LEU A 11 13.91 5.45 11.06
C LEU A 11 14.19 6.62 10.10
N GLY A 12 14.10 7.87 10.55
CA GLY A 12 14.28 9.04 9.70
C GLY A 12 13.19 9.22 8.63
N LEU A 13 12.00 8.62 8.84
CA LEU A 13 10.90 8.69 7.90
C LEU A 13 10.00 9.91 8.19
N PRO A 14 9.54 10.63 7.15
CA PRO A 14 8.59 11.71 7.33
C PRO A 14 7.24 11.17 7.79
N PHE A 15 6.72 11.70 8.88
CA PHE A 15 5.43 11.32 9.44
C PHE A 15 4.69 12.56 9.93
N GLY A 16 3.60 12.93 9.26
CA GLY A 16 2.79 14.08 9.56
C GLY A 16 1.72 13.83 10.62
N LYS A 17 1.09 14.89 11.07
CA LYS A 17 -0.10 14.79 11.94
C LYS A 17 -1.32 14.46 11.10
N ARG A 18 -2.10 13.48 11.57
CA ARG A 18 -3.35 13.09 10.97
C ARG A 18 -4.41 12.90 12.06
N GLU A 19 -5.53 13.56 11.92
CA GLU A 19 -6.61 13.52 12.92
C GLU A 19 -7.53 12.31 12.74
N LYS A 20 -7.61 11.77 11.51
CA LYS A 20 -8.48 10.64 11.16
C LYS A 20 -7.91 9.75 10.08
N THR A 21 -8.43 8.54 10.00
CA THR A 21 -8.13 7.58 8.93
C THR A 21 -9.05 7.84 7.75
N PHE A 22 -8.50 7.81 6.55
CA PHE A 22 -9.25 7.95 5.30
C PHE A 22 -9.45 6.61 4.62
N ASN A 23 -10.54 6.49 3.86
CA ASN A 23 -10.82 5.30 3.08
C ASN A 23 -9.83 5.19 1.92
N SER A 24 -9.09 4.08 1.85
CA SER A 24 -8.06 3.83 0.84
C SER A 24 -8.59 3.11 -0.41
N ARG A 25 -9.89 2.84 -0.49
CA ARG A 25 -10.44 2.00 -1.56
C ARG A 25 -10.14 2.54 -2.96
N LEU A 26 -10.42 3.82 -3.20
CA LEU A 26 -10.15 4.45 -4.50
C LEU A 26 -8.66 4.48 -4.82
N ALA A 27 -7.81 4.70 -3.81
CA ALA A 27 -6.36 4.67 -3.99
C ALA A 27 -5.88 3.27 -4.41
N GLN A 28 -6.47 2.19 -3.86
CA GLN A 28 -6.15 0.82 -4.28
C GLN A 28 -6.57 0.56 -5.73
N GLU A 29 -7.74 1.04 -6.15
CA GLU A 29 -8.22 0.89 -7.53
C GLU A 29 -7.33 1.65 -8.52
N LEU A 30 -6.99 2.90 -8.21
CA LEU A 30 -6.06 3.66 -9.04
C LEU A 30 -4.65 3.05 -9.03
N GLY A 31 -4.22 2.42 -7.92
CA GLY A 31 -2.99 1.65 -7.84
C GLY A 31 -2.94 0.51 -8.84
N LYS A 32 -4.05 -0.24 -9.03
CA LYS A 32 -4.15 -1.27 -10.07
C LYS A 32 -4.00 -0.72 -11.49
N PHE A 33 -4.58 0.44 -11.75
CA PHE A 33 -4.35 1.13 -13.02
C PHE A 33 -2.89 1.54 -13.19
N ALA A 34 -2.27 2.12 -12.17
CA ALA A 34 -0.87 2.52 -12.19
C ALA A 34 0.07 1.31 -12.44
N GLU A 35 -0.21 0.15 -11.83
CA GLU A 35 0.49 -1.11 -12.09
C GLU A 35 0.41 -1.50 -13.58
N GLN A 36 -0.78 -1.43 -14.18
CA GLN A 36 -0.98 -1.71 -15.60
C GLN A 36 -0.20 -0.75 -16.52
N GLN A 37 -0.02 0.50 -16.07
CA GLN A 37 0.78 1.51 -16.77
C GLN A 37 2.28 1.45 -16.44
N GLN A 38 2.75 0.41 -15.74
CA GLN A 38 4.13 0.25 -15.26
C GLN A 38 4.62 1.39 -14.35
N ARG A 39 3.68 2.01 -13.62
CA ARG A 39 3.91 3.11 -12.68
C ARG A 39 3.45 2.77 -11.26
N GLY A 40 3.29 1.46 -10.96
CA GLY A 40 2.78 1.01 -9.67
C GLY A 40 3.63 1.49 -8.49
N ASP A 41 4.94 1.28 -8.55
CA ASP A 41 5.85 1.68 -7.46
C ASP A 41 5.87 3.20 -7.25
N ASP A 42 5.89 3.99 -8.33
CA ASP A 42 5.83 5.45 -8.27
C ASP A 42 4.52 5.90 -7.60
N PHE A 43 3.40 5.29 -7.98
CA PHE A 43 2.09 5.62 -7.41
C PHE A 43 1.98 5.24 -5.94
N HIS A 44 2.41 4.03 -5.57
CA HIS A 44 2.38 3.57 -4.17
C HIS A 44 3.23 4.49 -3.28
N ASN A 45 4.43 4.86 -3.72
CA ASN A 45 5.27 5.79 -2.98
C ASN A 45 4.63 7.17 -2.83
N ALA A 46 4.01 7.70 -3.89
CA ALA A 46 3.30 8.98 -3.85
C ALA A 46 2.12 8.95 -2.87
N VAL A 47 1.31 7.87 -2.89
CA VAL A 47 0.17 7.69 -1.98
C VAL A 47 0.62 7.53 -0.53
N PHE A 48 1.67 6.75 -0.26
CA PHE A 48 2.20 6.59 1.09
C PHE A 48 2.72 7.92 1.64
N ARG A 49 3.46 8.68 0.85
CA ARG A 49 3.92 10.01 1.24
C ARG A 49 2.74 10.95 1.53
N ALA A 50 1.79 11.05 0.60
CA ALA A 50 0.61 11.88 0.75
C ALA A 50 -0.17 11.55 2.03
N TYR A 51 -0.36 10.26 2.32
CA TYR A 51 -1.12 9.80 3.47
C TYR A 51 -0.36 9.92 4.80
N PHE A 52 0.89 9.45 4.84
CA PHE A 52 1.64 9.36 6.11
C PHE A 52 2.46 10.60 6.42
N ALA A 53 3.03 11.28 5.42
CA ALA A 53 3.86 12.47 5.63
C ALA A 53 3.03 13.75 5.54
N ASP A 54 2.20 13.89 4.50
CA ASP A 54 1.51 15.13 4.19
C ASP A 54 0.08 15.19 4.79
N GLY A 55 -0.42 14.04 5.31
CA GLY A 55 -1.75 13.95 5.95
C GLY A 55 -2.94 14.14 5.01
N LEU A 56 -2.73 13.95 3.70
CA LEU A 56 -3.75 14.16 2.68
C LEU A 56 -4.84 13.10 2.70
N ASN A 57 -6.05 13.52 2.31
CA ASN A 57 -7.19 12.62 2.21
C ASN A 57 -7.15 11.84 0.87
N ILE A 58 -6.57 10.65 0.89
CA ILE A 58 -6.49 9.74 -0.26
C ILE A 58 -7.83 9.06 -0.62
N GLY A 59 -8.90 9.35 0.08
CA GLY A 59 -10.25 8.94 -0.28
C GLY A 59 -10.93 9.88 -1.28
N LEU A 60 -10.33 11.05 -1.56
CA LEU A 60 -10.87 12.04 -2.50
C LEU A 60 -10.36 11.80 -3.92
N PRO A 61 -11.27 11.73 -4.93
CA PRO A 61 -10.86 11.61 -6.33
C PRO A 61 -9.89 12.71 -6.79
N ALA A 62 -10.11 13.96 -6.36
CA ALA A 62 -9.24 15.09 -6.72
C ALA A 62 -7.79 14.88 -6.24
N THR A 63 -7.60 14.47 -4.98
CA THR A 63 -6.28 14.16 -4.44
C THR A 63 -5.59 13.04 -5.22
N LEU A 64 -6.33 12.00 -5.58
CA LEU A 64 -5.79 10.87 -6.35
C LEU A 64 -5.46 11.26 -7.79
N ALA A 65 -6.25 12.14 -8.41
CA ALA A 65 -5.97 12.66 -9.75
C ALA A 65 -4.67 13.48 -9.77
N GLU A 66 -4.45 14.34 -8.77
CA GLU A 66 -3.20 15.09 -8.60
C GLU A 66 -2.00 14.16 -8.41
N LEU A 67 -2.12 13.13 -7.56
CA LEU A 67 -1.07 12.14 -7.35
C LEU A 67 -0.75 11.37 -8.64
N GLY A 68 -1.78 10.94 -9.37
CA GLY A 68 -1.61 10.28 -10.67
C GLY A 68 -0.88 11.15 -11.68
N SER A 69 -1.28 12.42 -11.80
CA SER A 69 -0.61 13.41 -12.67
C SER A 69 0.85 13.62 -12.28
N SER A 70 1.14 13.70 -10.99
CA SER A 70 2.51 13.97 -10.48
C SER A 70 3.51 12.89 -10.87
N ILE A 71 3.05 11.67 -11.12
CA ILE A 71 3.87 10.54 -11.57
C ILE A 71 3.76 10.27 -13.09
N GLY A 72 3.09 11.15 -13.83
CA GLY A 72 3.02 11.10 -15.28
C GLY A 72 1.93 10.17 -15.85
N LEU A 73 0.92 9.80 -15.06
CA LEU A 73 -0.28 9.14 -15.60
C LEU A 73 -1.12 10.14 -16.41
N ASN A 74 -1.77 9.65 -17.47
CA ASN A 74 -2.68 10.47 -18.26
C ASN A 74 -3.90 10.90 -17.42
N THR A 75 -4.10 12.20 -17.27
CA THR A 75 -5.13 12.78 -16.40
C THR A 75 -6.54 12.33 -16.79
N ALA A 76 -6.88 12.34 -18.06
CA ALA A 76 -8.21 11.93 -18.53
C ALA A 76 -8.47 10.43 -18.24
N ALA A 77 -7.46 9.59 -18.39
CA ALA A 77 -7.56 8.16 -18.05
C ALA A 77 -7.72 7.95 -16.54
N VAL A 78 -7.01 8.71 -15.72
CA VAL A 78 -7.15 8.66 -14.25
C VAL A 78 -8.56 9.07 -13.82
N GLU A 79 -9.08 10.16 -14.36
CA GLU A 79 -10.45 10.63 -14.10
C GLU A 79 -11.48 9.56 -14.49
N GLU A 80 -11.36 8.98 -15.68
CA GLU A 80 -12.24 7.91 -16.14
C GLU A 80 -12.19 6.67 -15.23
N VAL A 81 -11.00 6.26 -14.82
CA VAL A 81 -10.80 5.12 -13.88
C VAL A 81 -11.49 5.37 -12.55
N LEU A 82 -11.35 6.57 -11.99
CA LEU A 82 -11.96 6.94 -10.70
C LEU A 82 -13.47 7.08 -10.80
N GLU A 83 -14.00 7.74 -11.85
CA GLU A 83 -15.43 7.97 -12.06
C GLU A 83 -16.17 6.65 -12.30
N LYS A 84 -15.66 5.83 -13.23
CA LYS A 84 -16.30 4.57 -13.63
C LYS A 84 -15.91 3.40 -12.74
N ARG A 85 -15.00 3.58 -11.77
CA ARG A 85 -14.54 2.52 -10.87
C ARG A 85 -14.01 1.28 -11.62
N LEU A 86 -13.25 1.49 -12.70
CA LEU A 86 -12.86 0.44 -13.65
C LEU A 86 -12.05 -0.71 -13.01
N PHE A 87 -11.39 -0.46 -11.89
CA PHE A 87 -10.58 -1.46 -11.17
C PHE A 87 -11.23 -1.97 -9.86
N LYS A 88 -12.51 -1.65 -9.66
CA LYS A 88 -13.26 -2.12 -8.48
C LYS A 88 -13.19 -3.64 -8.32
N ASP A 89 -13.49 -4.37 -9.36
CA ASP A 89 -13.52 -5.85 -9.33
C ASP A 89 -12.13 -6.46 -9.14
N ALA A 90 -11.08 -5.81 -9.62
CA ALA A 90 -9.70 -6.26 -9.39
C ALA A 90 -9.34 -6.19 -7.90
N VAL A 91 -9.68 -5.09 -7.25
CA VAL A 91 -9.46 -4.94 -5.80
C VAL A 91 -10.36 -5.86 -4.99
N ASP A 92 -11.63 -6.08 -5.39
CA ASP A 92 -12.53 -7.04 -4.75
C ASP A 92 -11.96 -8.47 -4.79
N LYS A 93 -11.35 -8.86 -5.90
CA LYS A 93 -10.65 -10.15 -6.04
C LYS A 93 -9.45 -10.26 -5.10
N ASP A 94 -8.64 -9.20 -4.99
CA ASP A 94 -7.50 -9.19 -4.08
C ASP A 94 -7.94 -9.32 -2.61
N TRP A 95 -8.99 -8.62 -2.23
CA TRP A 95 -9.56 -8.72 -0.88
C TRP A 95 -10.11 -10.11 -0.60
N THR A 96 -10.86 -10.67 -1.55
CA THR A 96 -11.39 -12.04 -1.45
C THR A 96 -10.26 -13.04 -1.28
N ARG A 97 -9.19 -12.92 -2.07
CA ARG A 97 -8.00 -13.76 -1.97
C ARG A 97 -7.35 -13.64 -0.59
N SER A 98 -7.15 -12.43 -0.09
CA SER A 98 -6.59 -12.19 1.24
C SER A 98 -7.39 -12.88 2.34
N HIS A 99 -8.72 -12.76 2.30
CA HIS A 99 -9.60 -13.43 3.27
C HIS A 99 -9.52 -14.95 3.15
N GLN A 100 -9.53 -15.51 1.94
CA GLN A 100 -9.38 -16.96 1.72
C GLN A 100 -8.02 -17.49 2.23
N MET A 101 -6.98 -16.68 2.20
CA MET A 101 -5.67 -16.99 2.77
C MET A 101 -5.61 -16.80 4.29
N GLY A 102 -6.70 -16.40 4.95
CA GLY A 102 -6.76 -16.18 6.39
C GLY A 102 -6.07 -14.89 6.87
N VAL A 103 -5.81 -13.93 5.96
CA VAL A 103 -5.23 -12.63 6.34
C VAL A 103 -6.31 -11.77 7.00
N THR A 104 -6.17 -11.52 8.31
CA THR A 104 -7.13 -10.74 9.11
C THR A 104 -6.55 -9.42 9.61
N ALA A 105 -5.25 -9.22 9.46
CA ALA A 105 -4.55 -8.00 9.87
C ALA A 105 -3.38 -7.71 8.94
N VAL A 106 -2.90 -6.46 8.93
CA VAL A 106 -1.76 -6.03 8.14
C VAL A 106 -0.72 -5.33 9.02
N PRO A 107 0.57 -5.53 8.75
CA PRO A 107 1.13 -6.41 7.73
C PRO A 107 1.01 -7.89 8.12
N THR A 108 0.85 -8.78 7.14
CA THR A 108 0.96 -10.23 7.31
C THR A 108 1.95 -10.77 6.27
N PHE A 109 2.94 -11.50 6.73
CA PHE A 109 3.93 -12.18 5.91
C PHE A 109 3.57 -13.66 5.83
N MET A 110 3.49 -14.21 4.64
CA MET A 110 3.11 -15.61 4.43
C MET A 110 4.13 -16.33 3.56
N MET A 111 4.49 -17.55 3.95
CA MET A 111 5.37 -18.40 3.18
C MET A 111 5.06 -19.88 3.48
N ASN A 112 4.75 -20.66 2.44
CA ASN A 112 4.48 -22.11 2.53
C ASN A 112 3.56 -22.50 3.70
N GLY A 113 2.44 -21.77 3.88
CA GLY A 113 1.45 -22.04 4.92
C GLY A 113 1.78 -21.50 6.31
N MET A 114 2.99 -20.99 6.52
CA MET A 114 3.33 -20.21 7.72
C MET A 114 2.96 -18.74 7.56
N SER A 115 2.51 -18.12 8.63
CA SER A 115 2.22 -16.68 8.66
C SER A 115 2.83 -16.00 9.87
N LEU A 116 3.34 -14.78 9.66
CA LEU A 116 3.77 -13.86 10.71
C LEU A 116 2.92 -12.60 10.60
N VAL A 117 2.20 -12.27 11.65
CA VAL A 117 1.27 -11.12 11.70
C VAL A 117 1.93 -9.96 12.43
N GLY A 118 1.73 -8.75 11.92
CA GLY A 118 2.28 -7.51 12.48
C GLY A 118 3.70 -7.19 12.00
N ALA A 119 4.18 -6.01 12.38
CA ALA A 119 5.55 -5.60 12.10
C ALA A 119 6.52 -6.50 12.87
N GLN A 120 7.29 -7.29 12.14
CA GLN A 120 8.23 -8.28 12.70
C GLN A 120 9.67 -7.76 12.61
N PRO A 121 10.53 -8.08 13.60
CA PRO A 121 11.96 -7.84 13.50
C PRO A 121 12.56 -8.57 12.30
N TYR A 122 13.63 -7.99 11.75
CA TYR A 122 14.34 -8.54 10.59
C TYR A 122 14.73 -10.02 10.81
N GLU A 123 15.21 -10.36 11.99
CA GLU A 123 15.68 -11.71 12.35
C GLU A 123 14.56 -12.76 12.21
N LYS A 124 13.33 -12.42 12.59
CA LYS A 124 12.16 -13.31 12.42
C LYS A 124 11.78 -13.50 10.96
N LEU A 125 11.83 -12.43 10.18
CA LEU A 125 11.56 -12.51 8.75
C LEU A 125 12.65 -13.31 8.02
N ALA A 126 13.93 -13.07 8.35
CA ALA A 126 15.06 -13.82 7.82
C ALA A 126 14.95 -15.32 8.17
N GLN A 127 14.65 -15.65 9.42
CA GLN A 127 14.46 -17.04 9.85
C GLN A 127 13.30 -17.73 9.12
N MET A 128 12.18 -17.02 8.89
CA MET A 128 11.06 -17.56 8.11
C MET A 128 11.50 -17.93 6.69
N VAL A 129 12.28 -17.07 6.05
CA VAL A 129 12.78 -17.26 4.69
C VAL A 129 13.80 -18.40 4.63
N GLU A 130 14.77 -18.43 5.57
CA GLU A 130 15.81 -19.44 5.66
C GLU A 130 15.24 -20.85 5.93
N ASN A 131 14.27 -20.97 6.85
CA ASN A 131 13.59 -22.23 7.15
C ASN A 131 12.88 -22.85 5.94
N HIS A 132 12.59 -22.05 4.91
CA HIS A 132 11.97 -22.51 3.66
C HIS A 132 12.97 -22.67 2.51
N GLY A 133 14.27 -22.72 2.82
CA GLY A 133 15.33 -23.06 1.85
C GLY A 133 15.66 -21.93 0.86
N VAL A 134 15.24 -20.71 1.11
CA VAL A 134 15.64 -19.56 0.28
C VAL A 134 17.06 -19.16 0.64
N LYS A 135 17.94 -19.21 -0.35
CA LYS A 135 19.35 -18.83 -0.17
C LYS A 135 19.51 -17.31 -0.20
N LYS A 136 20.40 -16.82 0.65
CA LYS A 136 20.81 -15.42 0.65
C LYS A 136 21.44 -15.06 -0.71
N ARG A 137 21.07 -13.94 -1.30
CA ARG A 137 21.79 -13.41 -2.45
C ARG A 137 23.15 -12.89 -1.97
N LEU A 138 24.20 -13.36 -2.60
CA LEU A 138 25.57 -12.85 -2.38
C LEU A 138 25.74 -11.50 -3.05
#